data_7c550c69a1c5eb299b0217ce223efe13
#
_entry.id   7c550c69a1c5eb299b0217ce223efe13
#
_cell.length_a   1.000
_cell.length_b   1.000
_cell.length_c   1.000
_cell.angle_alpha   90.00
_cell.angle_beta   90.00
_cell.angle_gamma   90.00
#
_symmetry.space_group_name_H-M   'P 1'
#
loop_
_entity.id
_entity.type
_entity.pdbx_description
1 polymer ?
#
loop_
_entity_poly.entity_id
_entity_poly.type
_entity_poly.pdbx_seq_one_letter_code
_entity_poly.pdbx_strand_id
1 'polypeptide(L)'
;MPLLAQSSVRPGTRAPRYLIRNIGTLSSDITLGVRGQSINNRGHVHGENSLPAPPGQGKIHGFLWDGHSQQHIMPLSPSVCFSGGMNDRDQCVGYSFAPSSNLHAYRWDAGLSTDVHCGSLNFSKATGINDIGNICGTNSRFVSGYIISQFRPYIQDPLGAWIDLGTFGGGTGFAFALNDHDQVVGTARDATEATHGFIWEHVTGMVDLGTLGGAFATPFGINNFAQVVGTSSNQAGEFLPFLWEAGVMGSLSTLGGTEGNAKGINDHGAMVGNSTDAAGAQHATLWATGSTTPVDLGTLIRPGTAWDLTGASSINELGEICGTGTLAGNQRAFRLTPILRRSRLSGAQPGMAGRTNTVFGLGFEPGAVVSLAYGIGLGSTPAPGCSSAFFGIGNAQVTVNAVADADGRIEVTVDLPSGLAGTVLYSQALETANCRLSEVQSQVIQ
;
A
#
# COMPACT_ATOMS: atom_id res chain seq x y z
N MET A 1 -22.83 19.77 16.25
CA MET A 1 -22.63 18.33 16.20
C MET A 1 -23.58 17.78 15.13
N PRO A 2 -23.12 17.38 13.96
CA PRO A 2 -23.90 16.54 13.06
C PRO A 2 -23.51 15.09 13.31
N LEU A 3 -24.51 14.25 13.55
CA LEU A 3 -24.39 12.79 13.59
C LEU A 3 -23.86 12.28 12.24
N LEU A 4 -22.66 11.73 12.25
CA LEU A 4 -22.18 10.85 11.20
C LEU A 4 -23.13 9.64 11.13
N ALA A 5 -23.81 9.49 10.01
CA ALA A 5 -24.62 8.32 9.72
C ALA A 5 -23.68 7.11 9.70
N GLN A 6 -23.72 6.31 10.76
CA GLN A 6 -23.14 4.97 10.75
C GLN A 6 -23.84 4.19 9.64
N SER A 7 -23.10 3.84 8.58
CA SER A 7 -23.55 2.85 7.61
C SER A 7 -23.70 1.54 8.37
N SER A 8 -24.93 1.14 8.65
CA SER A 8 -25.25 -0.13 9.26
C SER A 8 -24.76 -1.25 8.33
N VAL A 9 -23.62 -1.85 8.67
CA VAL A 9 -23.21 -3.14 8.09
C VAL A 9 -24.33 -4.14 8.40
N ARG A 10 -25.01 -4.59 7.38
CA ARG A 10 -26.05 -5.62 7.55
C ARG A 10 -25.40 -6.90 8.07
N PRO A 11 -25.87 -7.49 9.19
CA PRO A 11 -25.37 -8.78 9.65
C PRO A 11 -25.69 -9.83 8.58
N GLY A 12 -24.65 -10.51 8.06
CA GLY A 12 -24.84 -11.62 7.14
C GLY A 12 -24.08 -11.57 5.81
N THR A 13 -23.24 -10.56 5.56
CA THR A 13 -22.35 -10.60 4.39
C THR A 13 -21.21 -11.59 4.65
N ARG A 14 -21.28 -12.73 3.96
CA ARG A 14 -20.18 -13.70 3.90
C ARG A 14 -18.90 -12.92 3.49
N ALA A 15 -17.79 -13.15 4.21
CA ALA A 15 -16.50 -12.53 3.90
C ALA A 15 -16.17 -12.62 2.40
N PRO A 16 -15.52 -11.60 1.79
CA PRO A 16 -15.18 -11.64 0.37
C PRO A 16 -14.37 -12.89 0.08
N ARG A 17 -14.62 -13.53 -1.05
CA ARG A 17 -13.78 -14.63 -1.55
C ARG A 17 -12.76 -14.05 -2.49
N TYR A 18 -11.59 -14.67 -2.52
CA TYR A 18 -10.48 -14.24 -3.35
C TYR A 18 -10.05 -15.33 -4.34
N LEU A 19 -9.68 -14.89 -5.54
CA LEU A 19 -8.85 -15.67 -6.46
C LEU A 19 -7.39 -15.47 -6.07
N ILE A 20 -6.62 -16.57 -5.98
CA ILE A 20 -5.19 -16.52 -5.72
C ILE A 20 -4.40 -16.74 -7.00
N ARG A 21 -3.40 -15.91 -7.25
CA ARG A 21 -2.44 -16.05 -8.35
C ARG A 21 -1.03 -16.13 -7.77
N ASN A 22 -0.27 -17.13 -8.23
CA ASN A 22 1.17 -17.22 -7.98
C ASN A 22 1.88 -16.23 -8.89
N ILE A 23 2.75 -15.39 -8.32
CA ILE A 23 3.49 -14.37 -9.07
C ILE A 23 4.67 -14.98 -9.86
N GLY A 24 5.10 -16.21 -9.51
CA GLY A 24 6.22 -16.87 -10.18
C GLY A 24 7.58 -16.51 -9.58
N THR A 25 8.64 -16.77 -10.33
CA THR A 25 10.04 -16.49 -9.98
C THR A 25 10.78 -15.92 -11.19
N LEU A 26 11.78 -15.08 -10.96
CA LEU A 26 12.71 -14.62 -12.02
C LEU A 26 13.69 -15.73 -12.46
N SER A 27 13.83 -16.78 -11.68
CA SER A 27 14.72 -17.92 -11.93
C SER A 27 13.93 -19.14 -12.32
N SER A 28 14.52 -20.03 -13.13
CA SER A 28 14.02 -21.37 -13.36
C SER A 28 14.13 -22.28 -12.12
N ASP A 29 14.92 -21.90 -11.12
CA ASP A 29 15.01 -22.61 -9.84
C ASP A 29 13.81 -22.22 -8.95
N ILE A 30 12.82 -23.09 -8.95
CA ILE A 30 11.58 -22.90 -8.19
C ILE A 30 11.75 -23.07 -6.67
N THR A 31 12.92 -23.46 -6.17
CA THR A 31 13.17 -23.58 -4.72
C THR A 31 13.55 -22.23 -4.10
N LEU A 32 13.92 -21.25 -4.91
CA LEU A 32 14.31 -19.92 -4.45
C LEU A 32 13.09 -19.11 -3.99
N GLY A 33 13.28 -18.37 -2.90
CA GLY A 33 12.20 -17.60 -2.27
C GLY A 33 11.79 -16.37 -3.05
N VAL A 34 10.49 -16.09 -3.06
CA VAL A 34 9.89 -14.87 -3.64
C VAL A 34 8.99 -14.20 -2.62
N ARG A 35 9.11 -12.88 -2.46
CA ARG A 35 8.31 -12.09 -1.53
C ARG A 35 7.61 -10.94 -2.26
N GLY A 36 6.30 -10.80 -2.06
CA GLY A 36 5.54 -9.62 -2.48
C GLY A 36 5.60 -8.55 -1.39
N GLN A 37 5.98 -7.33 -1.74
CA GLN A 37 6.13 -6.20 -0.81
C GLN A 37 5.00 -5.19 -0.95
N SER A 38 4.72 -4.72 -2.15
CA SER A 38 3.69 -3.71 -2.41
C SER A 38 2.85 -4.07 -3.64
N ILE A 39 1.61 -3.59 -3.66
CA ILE A 39 0.68 -3.70 -4.78
C ILE A 39 0.08 -2.32 -5.06
N ASN A 40 -0.02 -1.94 -6.34
CA ASN A 40 -0.65 -0.70 -6.77
C ASN A 40 -2.09 -0.94 -7.29
N ASN A 41 -2.78 0.14 -7.68
CA ASN A 41 -4.17 0.07 -8.17
C ASN A 41 -4.30 -0.52 -9.57
N ARG A 42 -3.20 -0.70 -10.32
CA ARG A 42 -3.16 -1.53 -11.53
C ARG A 42 -3.17 -3.01 -11.21
N GLY A 43 -2.99 -3.40 -9.94
CA GLY A 43 -2.82 -4.78 -9.49
C GLY A 43 -1.45 -5.35 -9.82
N HIS A 44 -0.49 -4.49 -10.13
CA HIS A 44 0.91 -4.85 -10.29
C HIS A 44 1.55 -5.07 -8.92
N VAL A 45 2.50 -5.99 -8.82
CA VAL A 45 3.16 -6.32 -7.56
C VAL A 45 4.65 -6.11 -7.68
N HIS A 46 5.20 -5.35 -6.74
CA HIS A 46 6.63 -5.18 -6.54
C HIS A 46 7.09 -6.06 -5.39
N GLY A 47 8.30 -6.61 -5.50
CA GLY A 47 8.84 -7.48 -4.47
C GLY A 47 10.26 -7.94 -4.73
N GLU A 48 10.66 -8.99 -4.05
CA GLU A 48 12.02 -9.53 -4.05
C GLU A 48 12.04 -10.99 -4.50
N ASN A 49 13.04 -11.32 -5.29
CA ASN A 49 13.40 -12.66 -5.71
C ASN A 49 14.80 -13.03 -5.20
N SER A 50 14.94 -14.21 -4.62
CA SER A 50 16.25 -14.82 -4.43
C SER A 50 16.70 -15.39 -5.77
N LEU A 51 17.93 -15.09 -6.19
CA LEU A 51 18.52 -15.61 -7.43
C LEU A 51 19.64 -16.61 -7.14
N PRO A 52 19.91 -17.55 -8.05
CA PRO A 52 21.07 -18.45 -7.92
C PRO A 52 22.35 -17.65 -7.79
N ALA A 53 23.19 -18.03 -6.84
CA ALA A 53 24.49 -17.42 -6.63
C ALA A 53 25.50 -18.49 -6.19
N PRO A 54 26.81 -18.28 -6.38
CA PRO A 54 27.83 -19.13 -5.79
C PRO A 54 27.64 -19.27 -4.27
N PRO A 55 28.03 -20.38 -3.65
CA PRO A 55 27.90 -20.58 -2.22
C PRO A 55 28.45 -19.39 -1.41
N GLY A 56 27.63 -18.84 -0.51
CA GLY A 56 27.97 -17.69 0.32
C GLY A 56 27.66 -16.30 -0.29
N GLN A 57 27.13 -16.22 -1.51
CA GLN A 57 26.75 -14.96 -2.18
C GLN A 57 25.27 -14.98 -2.57
N GLY A 58 24.36 -14.89 -1.60
CA GLY A 58 22.94 -14.74 -1.90
C GLY A 58 22.70 -13.48 -2.73
N LYS A 59 22.02 -13.60 -3.88
CA LYS A 59 21.58 -12.44 -4.67
C LYS A 59 20.09 -12.27 -4.46
N ILE A 60 19.72 -11.08 -3.95
CA ILE A 60 18.32 -10.65 -3.85
C ILE A 60 18.14 -9.54 -4.88
N HIS A 61 17.17 -9.71 -5.76
CA HIS A 61 16.83 -8.71 -6.76
C HIS A 61 15.37 -8.34 -6.70
N GLY A 62 15.06 -7.09 -6.98
CA GLY A 62 13.71 -6.60 -7.11
C GLY A 62 13.03 -7.09 -8.39
N PHE A 63 11.71 -7.15 -8.36
CA PHE A 63 10.89 -7.38 -9.55
C PHE A 63 9.66 -6.48 -9.52
N LEU A 64 9.15 -6.17 -10.71
CA LEU A 64 7.80 -5.70 -10.96
C LEU A 64 7.04 -6.79 -11.72
N TRP A 65 5.91 -7.25 -11.20
CA TRP A 65 5.00 -8.17 -11.87
C TRP A 65 3.76 -7.41 -12.35
N ASP A 66 3.49 -7.44 -13.66
CA ASP A 66 2.45 -6.68 -14.35
C ASP A 66 1.10 -7.44 -14.50
N GLY A 67 0.92 -8.53 -13.80
CA GLY A 67 -0.23 -9.43 -13.93
C GLY A 67 0.06 -10.65 -14.82
N HIS A 68 1.08 -10.60 -15.66
CA HIS A 68 1.41 -11.64 -16.64
C HIS A 68 2.87 -12.10 -16.54
N SER A 69 3.80 -11.16 -16.42
CA SER A 69 5.24 -11.40 -16.42
C SER A 69 5.95 -10.63 -15.31
N GLN A 70 7.12 -11.10 -14.91
CA GLN A 70 8.02 -10.37 -14.03
C GLN A 70 9.05 -9.59 -14.84
N GLN A 71 9.14 -8.30 -14.59
CA GLN A 71 10.25 -7.45 -15.03
C GLN A 71 11.29 -7.40 -13.92
N HIS A 72 12.54 -7.63 -14.29
CA HIS A 72 13.67 -7.58 -13.34
C HIS A 72 14.06 -6.14 -13.06
N ILE A 73 14.06 -5.74 -11.79
CA ILE A 73 14.61 -4.46 -11.35
C ILE A 73 16.11 -4.62 -11.16
N MET A 74 16.86 -4.05 -12.09
CA MET A 74 18.32 -4.11 -12.04
C MET A 74 18.84 -3.21 -10.91
N PRO A 75 19.77 -3.71 -10.06
CA PRO A 75 20.42 -2.90 -9.06
C PRO A 75 21.34 -1.81 -9.67
N LEU A 76 21.73 -0.82 -8.89
CA LEU A 76 22.68 0.23 -9.30
C LEU A 76 24.09 -0.34 -9.64
N SER A 77 24.43 -1.49 -9.05
CA SER A 77 25.62 -2.28 -9.40
C SER A 77 25.26 -3.78 -9.38
N PRO A 78 26.02 -4.67 -10.04
CA PRO A 78 25.69 -6.10 -10.15
C PRO A 78 25.81 -6.86 -8.82
N SER A 79 25.00 -6.52 -7.84
CA SER A 79 24.99 -7.16 -6.52
C SER A 79 23.56 -7.46 -6.07
N VAL A 80 23.16 -6.97 -4.91
CA VAL A 80 21.80 -7.12 -4.38
C VAL A 80 21.03 -5.83 -4.48
N CYS A 81 19.70 -5.91 -4.67
CA CYS A 81 18.81 -4.81 -4.45
C CYS A 81 17.62 -5.25 -3.58
N PHE A 82 17.24 -4.36 -2.68
CA PHE A 82 16.16 -4.56 -1.75
C PHE A 82 14.98 -3.67 -2.14
N SER A 83 13.80 -4.22 -2.06
CA SER A 83 12.55 -3.54 -2.40
C SER A 83 12.05 -2.66 -1.26
N GLY A 84 11.55 -1.48 -1.61
CA GLY A 84 10.76 -0.60 -0.75
C GLY A 84 9.31 -0.53 -1.23
N GLY A 85 8.82 0.67 -1.56
CA GLY A 85 7.46 0.92 -2.05
C GLY A 85 7.33 0.96 -3.56
N MET A 86 6.08 1.09 -4.02
CA MET A 86 5.68 1.30 -5.42
C MET A 86 4.46 2.21 -5.47
N ASN A 87 4.37 3.07 -6.48
CA ASN A 87 3.21 3.92 -6.75
C ASN A 87 2.35 3.41 -7.93
N ASP A 88 1.25 4.11 -8.22
CA ASP A 88 0.32 3.78 -9.30
C ASP A 88 0.87 4.02 -10.72
N ARG A 89 2.05 4.62 -10.84
CA ARG A 89 2.78 4.79 -12.12
C ARG A 89 3.82 3.72 -12.37
N ASP A 90 3.82 2.63 -11.58
CA ASP A 90 4.80 1.55 -11.60
C ASP A 90 6.23 1.99 -11.26
N GLN A 91 6.40 3.17 -10.64
CA GLN A 91 7.69 3.58 -10.12
C GLN A 91 7.95 2.82 -8.82
N CYS A 92 9.05 2.10 -8.78
CA CYS A 92 9.48 1.31 -7.62
C CYS A 92 10.68 1.96 -6.96
N VAL A 93 10.74 1.93 -5.64
CA VAL A 93 11.89 2.39 -4.88
C VAL A 93 12.47 1.29 -4.00
N GLY A 94 13.69 1.50 -3.57
CA GLY A 94 14.39 0.59 -2.69
C GLY A 94 15.83 1.05 -2.46
N TYR A 95 16.72 0.09 -2.20
CA TYR A 95 18.14 0.40 -2.03
C TYR A 95 19.01 -0.75 -2.55
N SER A 96 20.16 -0.40 -3.06
CA SER A 96 21.15 -1.35 -3.57
C SER A 96 22.57 -0.81 -3.38
N PHE A 97 23.57 -1.67 -3.54
CA PHE A 97 24.94 -1.18 -3.60
C PHE A 97 25.14 -0.35 -4.86
N ALA A 98 25.70 0.85 -4.71
CA ALA A 98 26.20 1.66 -5.80
C ALA A 98 27.59 1.16 -6.25
N PRO A 99 28.13 1.64 -7.39
CA PRO A 99 29.48 1.31 -7.83
C PRO A 99 30.58 1.66 -6.80
N SER A 100 30.31 2.60 -5.89
CA SER A 100 31.15 2.96 -4.75
C SER A 100 31.17 1.93 -3.62
N SER A 101 30.44 0.83 -3.74
CA SER A 101 30.22 -0.19 -2.69
C SER A 101 29.44 0.29 -1.47
N ASN A 102 28.81 1.46 -1.54
CA ASN A 102 27.90 1.98 -0.52
C ASN A 102 26.46 1.62 -0.84
N LEU A 103 25.58 1.57 0.18
CA LEU A 103 24.14 1.35 -0.02
C LEU A 103 23.46 2.68 -0.34
N HIS A 104 22.91 2.80 -1.55
CA HIS A 104 22.17 3.95 -2.01
C HIS A 104 20.71 3.62 -2.29
N ALA A 105 19.85 4.58 -2.01
CA ALA A 105 18.46 4.57 -2.46
C ALA A 105 18.40 4.62 -3.99
N TYR A 106 17.51 3.85 -4.59
CA TYR A 106 17.22 3.92 -6.03
C TYR A 106 15.73 4.18 -6.27
N ARG A 107 15.43 4.78 -7.41
CA ARG A 107 14.12 4.77 -8.06
C ARG A 107 14.24 4.04 -9.39
N TRP A 108 13.42 3.04 -9.58
CA TRP A 108 13.24 2.35 -10.86
C TRP A 108 11.99 2.89 -11.55
N ASP A 109 12.15 3.20 -12.85
CA ASP A 109 11.08 3.73 -13.69
C ASP A 109 11.30 3.23 -15.13
N ALA A 110 10.29 2.62 -15.74
CA ALA A 110 10.30 2.14 -17.13
C ALA A 110 11.56 1.34 -17.54
N GLY A 111 12.07 0.49 -16.65
CA GLY A 111 13.22 -0.37 -16.92
C GLY A 111 14.59 0.20 -16.49
N LEU A 112 14.63 1.45 -15.98
CA LEU A 112 15.86 2.11 -15.56
C LEU A 112 15.88 2.35 -14.05
N SER A 113 16.95 1.88 -13.37
CA SER A 113 17.26 2.26 -11.98
C SER A 113 18.11 3.51 -11.95
N THR A 114 17.63 4.53 -11.26
CA THR A 114 18.33 5.80 -11.04
C THR A 114 18.73 5.90 -9.58
N ASP A 115 19.98 6.30 -9.33
CA ASP A 115 20.46 6.63 -7.98
C ASP A 115 19.77 7.92 -7.50
N VAL A 116 19.01 7.81 -6.41
CA VAL A 116 18.31 8.94 -5.76
C VAL A 116 18.88 9.21 -4.38
N HIS A 117 20.15 8.87 -4.19
CA HIS A 117 20.87 9.13 -2.95
C HIS A 117 20.79 10.59 -2.55
N CYS A 118 20.40 10.86 -1.32
CA CYS A 118 20.32 12.21 -0.76
C CYS A 118 21.39 12.41 0.33
N GLY A 119 22.01 13.58 0.29
CA GLY A 119 23.03 13.96 1.27
C GLY A 119 24.46 13.64 0.84
N SER A 120 25.43 13.88 1.75
CA SER A 120 26.87 13.74 1.49
C SER A 120 27.45 12.41 1.99
N LEU A 121 26.62 11.44 2.35
CA LEU A 121 27.02 10.26 3.11
C LEU A 121 26.80 8.95 2.35
N ASN A 122 27.44 7.91 2.85
CA ASN A 122 27.63 6.63 2.18
C ASN A 122 26.44 5.67 2.32
N PHE A 123 25.30 6.12 2.86
CA PHE A 123 24.14 5.27 3.08
C PHE A 123 22.82 6.02 2.88
N SER A 124 21.98 5.53 2.02
CA SER A 124 20.56 5.87 1.98
C SER A 124 19.72 4.66 1.56
N LYS A 125 18.49 4.62 2.01
CA LYS A 125 17.48 3.68 1.53
C LYS A 125 16.17 4.41 1.32
N ALA A 126 15.44 4.09 0.26
CA ALA A 126 14.07 4.49 0.03
C ALA A 126 13.13 3.37 0.48
N THR A 127 12.08 3.70 1.21
CA THR A 127 11.12 2.75 1.77
C THR A 127 9.71 2.93 1.22
N GLY A 128 9.35 4.14 0.77
CA GLY A 128 8.06 4.44 0.18
C GLY A 128 8.17 5.48 -0.93
N ILE A 129 7.20 5.46 -1.85
CA ILE A 129 6.99 6.44 -2.90
C ILE A 129 5.48 6.64 -3.06
N ASN A 130 5.05 7.91 -3.16
CA ASN A 130 3.64 8.24 -3.39
C ASN A 130 3.32 8.53 -4.87
N ASP A 131 2.05 8.80 -5.17
CA ASP A 131 1.60 9.00 -6.56
C ASP A 131 2.01 10.33 -7.17
N ILE A 132 2.50 11.28 -6.40
CA ILE A 132 3.12 12.49 -6.94
C ILE A 132 4.64 12.31 -7.17
N GLY A 133 5.21 11.18 -6.71
CA GLY A 133 6.60 10.79 -6.93
C GLY A 133 7.56 11.20 -5.82
N ASN A 134 7.04 11.68 -4.67
CA ASN A 134 7.84 11.94 -3.49
C ASN A 134 8.25 10.61 -2.84
N ILE A 135 9.46 10.57 -2.32
CA ILE A 135 10.09 9.37 -1.75
C ILE A 135 10.34 9.61 -0.27
N CYS A 136 9.95 8.68 0.60
CA CYS A 136 10.44 8.65 1.96
C CYS A 136 11.50 7.58 2.16
N GLY A 137 12.35 7.80 3.16
CA GLY A 137 13.41 6.84 3.45
C GLY A 137 14.27 7.24 4.63
N THR A 138 15.45 6.63 4.67
CA THR A 138 16.43 6.87 5.73
C THR A 138 17.80 7.10 5.12
N ASN A 139 18.49 8.13 5.55
CA ASN A 139 19.89 8.36 5.22
C ASN A 139 20.77 8.33 6.48
N SER A 140 22.08 8.21 6.30
CA SER A 140 23.03 8.33 7.40
C SER A 140 23.65 9.73 7.43
N ARG A 141 23.92 10.24 8.64
CA ARG A 141 24.59 11.52 8.88
C ARG A 141 25.83 11.28 9.73
N PHE A 142 26.98 11.82 9.32
CA PHE A 142 28.17 11.88 10.18
C PHE A 142 28.00 12.93 11.28
N VAL A 143 28.31 12.55 12.50
CA VAL A 143 28.51 13.52 13.57
C VAL A 143 30.03 13.77 13.71
N SER A 144 30.44 15.01 13.58
CA SER A 144 31.84 15.44 13.69
C SER A 144 32.46 14.88 14.97
N GLY A 145 33.54 14.11 14.83
CA GLY A 145 34.37 13.63 15.94
C GLY A 145 34.14 12.20 16.42
N TYR A 146 33.10 11.51 15.94
CA TYR A 146 32.84 10.10 16.26
C TYR A 146 32.42 9.31 15.02
N ILE A 147 32.81 8.04 14.91
CA ILE A 147 32.41 7.09 13.85
C ILE A 147 30.96 6.59 14.08
N ILE A 148 30.06 7.43 14.53
CA ILE A 148 28.66 7.06 14.76
C ILE A 148 27.84 7.70 13.66
N SER A 149 27.40 6.88 12.69
CA SER A 149 26.38 7.27 11.73
C SER A 149 25.04 7.38 12.45
N GLN A 150 24.49 8.58 12.50
CA GLN A 150 23.08 8.77 12.85
C GLN A 150 22.22 8.47 11.65
N PHE A 151 21.16 7.68 11.82
CA PHE A 151 20.16 7.46 10.79
C PHE A 151 19.06 8.51 10.91
N ARG A 152 18.72 9.15 9.79
CA ARG A 152 17.73 10.23 9.75
C ARG A 152 16.63 9.90 8.77
N PRO A 153 15.36 9.93 9.18
CA PRO A 153 14.24 9.83 8.26
C PRO A 153 14.20 11.07 7.35
N TYR A 154 13.83 10.87 6.08
CA TYR A 154 13.72 11.96 5.11
C TYR A 154 12.51 11.81 4.21
N ILE A 155 12.09 12.93 3.61
CA ILE A 155 11.25 12.97 2.41
C ILE A 155 11.99 13.70 1.31
N GLN A 156 11.85 13.26 0.06
CA GLN A 156 12.52 13.81 -1.11
C GLN A 156 11.52 14.00 -2.25
N ASP A 157 11.53 15.14 -2.91
CA ASP A 157 10.71 15.43 -4.08
C ASP A 157 11.29 14.78 -5.37
N PRO A 158 10.52 14.75 -6.48
CA PRO A 158 10.99 14.18 -7.74
C PRO A 158 12.17 14.92 -8.38
N LEU A 159 12.45 16.15 -7.96
CA LEU A 159 13.57 16.97 -8.43
C LEU A 159 14.84 16.76 -7.60
N GLY A 160 14.76 15.98 -6.52
CA GLY A 160 15.88 15.63 -5.67
C GLY A 160 16.07 16.55 -4.44
N ALA A 161 15.20 17.54 -4.24
CA ALA A 161 15.20 18.31 -3.00
C ALA A 161 14.67 17.45 -1.85
N TRP A 162 15.35 17.45 -0.70
CA TRP A 162 15.00 16.57 0.43
C TRP A 162 14.99 17.32 1.76
N ILE A 163 14.21 16.80 2.70
CA ILE A 163 14.01 17.33 4.04
C ILE A 163 14.36 16.26 5.06
N ASP A 164 15.21 16.57 6.02
CA ASP A 164 15.44 15.77 7.23
C ASP A 164 14.24 15.98 8.17
N LEU A 165 13.51 14.90 8.47
CA LEU A 165 12.29 14.94 9.30
C LEU A 165 12.59 15.09 10.78
N GLY A 166 13.85 14.94 11.20
CA GLY A 166 14.23 15.05 12.60
C GLY A 166 14.09 13.74 13.38
N THR A 167 14.11 13.90 14.71
CA THR A 167 13.83 12.86 15.73
C THR A 167 13.19 13.54 16.94
N PHE A 168 12.80 12.76 17.95
CA PHE A 168 12.33 13.31 19.24
C PHE A 168 13.48 13.78 20.18
N GLY A 169 14.67 14.04 19.61
CA GLY A 169 15.85 14.51 20.36
C GLY A 169 16.95 13.46 20.49
N GLY A 170 16.70 12.21 20.10
CA GLY A 170 17.71 11.15 20.04
C GLY A 170 18.52 11.13 18.74
N GLY A 171 19.43 10.17 18.64
CA GLY A 171 20.40 10.09 17.54
C GLY A 171 19.87 9.46 16.26
N THR A 172 18.75 8.71 16.30
CA THR A 172 18.38 7.82 15.20
C THR A 172 16.86 7.82 14.96
N GLY A 173 16.47 7.81 13.67
CA GLY A 173 15.11 7.63 13.21
C GLY A 173 15.06 6.97 11.82
N PHE A 174 13.91 6.36 11.50
CA PHE A 174 13.65 5.63 10.26
C PHE A 174 12.27 5.98 9.73
N ALA A 175 12.14 6.27 8.43
CA ALA A 175 10.85 6.35 7.76
C ALA A 175 10.50 4.99 7.15
N PHE A 176 9.20 4.64 7.10
CA PHE A 176 8.71 3.37 6.56
C PHE A 176 7.72 3.54 5.43
N ALA A 177 6.77 4.46 5.53
CA ALA A 177 5.76 4.71 4.52
C ALA A 177 5.38 6.18 4.45
N LEU A 178 4.76 6.59 3.33
CA LEU A 178 4.15 7.91 3.15
C LEU A 178 2.85 7.78 2.36
N ASN A 179 1.97 8.78 2.50
CA ASN A 179 0.75 8.92 1.71
C ASN A 179 0.90 10.04 0.65
N ASP A 180 -0.18 10.31 -0.12
CA ASP A 180 -0.18 11.33 -1.18
C ASP A 180 -0.23 12.76 -0.66
N HIS A 181 -0.37 12.95 0.65
CA HIS A 181 -0.33 14.24 1.34
C HIS A 181 1.03 14.53 1.96
N ASP A 182 2.06 13.74 1.60
CA ASP A 182 3.41 13.85 2.13
C ASP A 182 3.51 13.63 3.66
N GLN A 183 2.50 12.98 4.25
CA GLN A 183 2.59 12.53 5.63
C GLN A 183 3.44 11.26 5.66
N VAL A 184 4.47 11.25 6.50
CA VAL A 184 5.43 10.16 6.64
C VAL A 184 5.30 9.49 8.00
N VAL A 185 5.29 8.17 8.02
CA VAL A 185 5.30 7.38 9.27
C VAL A 185 6.60 6.61 9.42
N GLY A 186 6.99 6.42 10.68
CA GLY A 186 8.23 5.72 10.99
C GLY A 186 8.51 5.66 12.48
N THR A 187 9.76 5.40 12.84
CA THR A 187 10.21 5.41 14.23
C THR A 187 11.33 6.42 14.43
N ALA A 188 11.36 7.06 15.59
CA ALA A 188 12.41 7.97 15.99
C ALA A 188 12.72 7.82 17.49
N ARG A 189 13.99 8.06 17.86
CA ARG A 189 14.41 8.03 19.26
C ARG A 189 14.26 9.38 19.93
N ASP A 190 13.93 9.35 21.21
CA ASP A 190 13.95 10.51 22.08
C ASP A 190 15.33 10.74 22.71
N ALA A 191 15.49 11.79 23.52
CA ALA A 191 16.74 12.13 24.18
C ALA A 191 17.24 11.05 25.18
N THR A 192 16.37 10.10 25.57
CA THR A 192 16.73 8.95 26.40
C THR A 192 17.05 7.69 25.59
N GLU A 193 17.07 7.82 24.24
CA GLU A 193 17.24 6.74 23.26
C GLU A 193 16.06 5.73 23.22
N ALA A 194 14.92 6.06 23.83
CA ALA A 194 13.69 5.28 23.68
C ALA A 194 13.11 5.45 22.27
N THR A 195 12.58 4.37 21.70
CA THR A 195 12.04 4.35 20.33
C THR A 195 10.53 4.61 20.34
N HIS A 196 10.09 5.64 19.62
CA HIS A 196 8.69 6.02 19.44
C HIS A 196 8.25 5.87 18.00
N GLY A 197 7.00 5.45 17.76
CA GLY A 197 6.35 5.58 16.47
C GLY A 197 5.94 7.01 16.19
N PHE A 198 6.11 7.50 14.97
CA PHE A 198 5.72 8.86 14.61
C PHE A 198 4.86 8.92 13.34
N ILE A 199 4.06 9.98 13.25
CA ILE A 199 3.58 10.58 12.01
C ILE A 199 4.21 11.97 11.89
N TRP A 200 4.68 12.31 10.69
CA TRP A 200 5.24 13.62 10.37
C TRP A 200 4.47 14.25 9.21
N GLU A 201 4.26 15.55 9.30
CA GLU A 201 3.76 16.38 8.23
C GLU A 201 4.42 17.77 8.24
N HIS A 202 4.35 18.49 7.12
CA HIS A 202 5.07 19.76 6.93
C HIS A 202 4.70 20.84 7.95
N VAL A 203 3.46 20.88 8.41
CA VAL A 203 2.92 21.97 9.25
C VAL A 203 3.18 21.70 10.74
N THR A 204 2.88 20.48 11.20
CA THR A 204 2.96 20.12 12.63
C THR A 204 4.30 19.51 13.02
N GLY A 205 5.11 19.09 12.02
CA GLY A 205 6.33 18.33 12.26
C GLY A 205 6.06 16.91 12.73
N MET A 206 6.92 16.36 13.57
CA MET A 206 6.85 14.99 14.09
C MET A 206 5.96 14.90 15.30
N VAL A 207 4.94 14.03 15.26
CA VAL A 207 3.98 13.75 16.33
C VAL A 207 4.14 12.30 16.77
N ASP A 208 4.22 12.06 18.09
CA ASP A 208 4.29 10.72 18.69
C ASP A 208 2.93 10.03 18.61
N LEU A 209 2.89 8.79 18.09
CA LEU A 209 1.68 7.99 17.99
C LEU A 209 1.24 7.39 19.33
N GLY A 210 2.12 7.37 20.34
CA GLY A 210 1.93 6.64 21.59
C GLY A 210 2.10 5.13 21.41
N THR A 211 1.61 4.37 22.42
CA THR A 211 1.67 2.90 22.43
C THR A 211 0.36 2.31 22.96
N LEU A 212 0.20 0.98 22.87
CA LEU A 212 -0.88 0.24 23.54
C LEU A 212 -0.62 0.02 25.06
N GLY A 213 0.28 0.82 25.65
CA GLY A 213 0.65 0.78 27.05
C GLY A 213 1.97 0.05 27.35
N GLY A 214 2.64 -0.46 26.32
CA GLY A 214 3.98 -1.05 26.42
C GLY A 214 5.09 -0.06 26.03
N ALA A 215 6.27 -0.58 25.72
CA ALA A 215 7.50 0.22 25.56
C ALA A 215 7.67 0.85 24.16
N PHE A 216 6.99 0.37 23.12
CA PHE A 216 7.21 0.87 21.75
C PHE A 216 6.02 0.61 20.82
N ALA A 217 5.97 1.40 19.74
CA ALA A 217 5.13 1.22 18.60
C ALA A 217 5.96 1.36 17.30
N THR A 218 5.64 0.53 16.30
CA THR A 218 6.24 0.59 14.98
C THR A 218 5.14 0.68 13.94
N PRO A 219 4.91 1.86 13.32
CA PRO A 219 4.00 2.00 12.22
C PRO A 219 4.60 1.39 10.95
N PHE A 220 3.77 0.78 10.08
CA PHE A 220 4.20 0.20 8.82
C PHE A 220 3.50 0.79 7.61
N GLY A 221 2.26 1.25 7.75
CA GLY A 221 1.46 1.79 6.67
C GLY A 221 0.62 2.99 7.10
N ILE A 222 0.30 3.84 6.13
CA ILE A 222 -0.55 5.02 6.27
C ILE A 222 -1.41 5.17 5.02
N ASN A 223 -2.68 5.54 5.18
CA ASN A 223 -3.57 5.90 4.07
C ASN A 223 -3.73 7.42 3.92
N ASN A 224 -4.48 7.85 2.90
CA ASN A 224 -4.72 9.28 2.62
C ASN A 224 -5.65 9.98 3.64
N PHE A 225 -6.24 9.26 4.58
CA PHE A 225 -7.00 9.81 5.71
C PHE A 225 -6.17 9.91 7.00
N ALA A 226 -4.84 9.80 6.90
CA ALA A 226 -3.91 9.79 8.03
C ALA A 226 -4.19 8.67 9.05
N GLN A 227 -4.86 7.59 8.64
CA GLN A 227 -4.98 6.39 9.44
C GLN A 227 -3.68 5.60 9.33
N VAL A 228 -3.08 5.26 10.47
CA VAL A 228 -1.77 4.58 10.56
C VAL A 228 -1.94 3.19 11.15
N VAL A 229 -1.31 2.20 10.53
CA VAL A 229 -1.31 0.82 11.01
C VAL A 229 0.10 0.33 11.30
N GLY A 230 0.20 -0.61 12.23
CA GLY A 230 1.49 -1.13 12.65
C GLY A 230 1.39 -2.21 13.71
N THR A 231 2.42 -2.31 14.53
CA THR A 231 2.46 -3.15 15.73
C THR A 231 2.88 -2.33 16.93
N SER A 232 2.30 -2.60 18.09
CA SER A 232 2.67 -1.96 19.35
C SER A 232 2.67 -2.98 20.48
N SER A 233 3.61 -2.82 21.42
CA SER A 233 3.58 -3.60 22.65
C SER A 233 2.50 -3.07 23.60
N ASN A 234 1.81 -3.99 24.29
CA ASN A 234 0.90 -3.66 25.39
C ASN A 234 1.59 -3.85 26.75
N GLN A 235 0.87 -3.60 27.86
CA GLN A 235 1.40 -3.75 29.23
C GLN A 235 1.77 -5.20 29.58
N ALA A 236 1.18 -6.19 28.91
CA ALA A 236 1.53 -7.61 29.10
C ALA A 236 2.78 -8.04 28.30
N GLY A 237 3.34 -7.14 27.47
CA GLY A 237 4.47 -7.44 26.58
C GLY A 237 4.08 -8.13 25.28
N GLU A 238 2.79 -8.24 24.97
CA GLU A 238 2.30 -8.79 23.70
C GLU A 238 2.47 -7.76 22.58
N PHE A 239 2.76 -8.23 21.36
CA PHE A 239 2.94 -7.41 20.16
C PHE A 239 1.67 -7.42 19.33
N LEU A 240 0.79 -6.44 19.55
CA LEU A 240 -0.51 -6.41 18.94
C LEU A 240 -0.56 -5.46 17.73
N PRO A 241 -1.30 -5.82 16.68
CA PRO A 241 -1.56 -4.91 15.58
C PRO A 241 -2.42 -3.74 16.07
N PHE A 242 -2.19 -2.54 15.51
CA PHE A 242 -2.94 -1.35 15.88
C PHE A 242 -3.47 -0.60 14.65
N LEU A 243 -4.52 0.16 14.88
CA LEU A 243 -4.98 1.28 14.07
C LEU A 243 -4.87 2.55 14.91
N TRP A 244 -4.14 3.55 14.41
CA TRP A 244 -4.12 4.90 14.95
C TRP A 244 -4.91 5.82 14.05
N GLU A 245 -5.82 6.59 14.62
CA GLU A 245 -6.68 7.54 13.93
C GLU A 245 -6.98 8.72 14.84
N ALA A 246 -6.88 9.96 14.31
CA ALA A 246 -7.22 11.19 15.02
C ALA A 246 -6.61 11.32 16.44
N GLY A 247 -5.36 10.89 16.61
CA GLY A 247 -4.62 10.99 17.88
C GLY A 247 -4.83 9.81 18.83
N VAL A 248 -5.59 8.79 18.45
CA VAL A 248 -5.91 7.65 19.31
C VAL A 248 -5.41 6.34 18.69
N MET A 249 -4.61 5.59 19.45
CA MET A 249 -4.18 4.24 19.08
C MET A 249 -5.15 3.20 19.64
N GLY A 250 -5.79 2.42 18.77
CA GLY A 250 -6.66 1.30 19.09
C GLY A 250 -6.02 -0.04 18.74
N SER A 251 -6.13 -1.05 19.63
CA SER A 251 -5.67 -2.40 19.33
C SER A 251 -6.61 -3.10 18.34
N LEU A 252 -6.04 -3.79 17.36
CA LEU A 252 -6.73 -4.77 16.55
C LEU A 252 -6.58 -6.17 17.19
N SER A 253 -7.61 -7.00 17.07
CA SER A 253 -7.54 -8.38 17.60
C SER A 253 -6.63 -9.25 16.73
N THR A 254 -6.08 -10.31 17.33
CA THR A 254 -5.35 -11.38 16.65
C THR A 254 -6.28 -12.56 16.33
N LEU A 255 -5.79 -13.57 15.63
CA LEU A 255 -6.50 -14.84 15.40
C LEU A 255 -6.52 -15.75 16.64
N GLY A 256 -6.23 -15.20 17.81
CA GLY A 256 -6.24 -15.89 19.11
C GLY A 256 -4.86 -16.07 19.72
N GLY A 257 -3.79 -15.67 19.05
CA GLY A 257 -2.43 -15.61 19.59
C GLY A 257 -2.10 -14.24 20.18
N THR A 258 -0.84 -14.06 20.58
CA THR A 258 -0.32 -12.87 21.29
C THR A 258 0.48 -11.93 20.39
N GLU A 259 0.60 -12.24 19.08
CA GLU A 259 1.41 -11.49 18.15
C GLU A 259 0.67 -11.19 16.84
N GLY A 260 0.87 -9.99 16.34
CA GLY A 260 0.37 -9.58 15.03
C GLY A 260 0.93 -8.25 14.57
N ASN A 261 0.85 -8.02 13.27
CA ASN A 261 1.27 -6.79 12.61
C ASN A 261 0.24 -6.41 11.55
N ALA A 262 -0.27 -5.19 11.56
CA ALA A 262 -0.98 -4.61 10.44
C ALA A 262 0.06 -3.87 9.56
N LYS A 263 0.21 -4.29 8.29
CA LYS A 263 1.29 -3.80 7.41
C LYS A 263 0.81 -2.82 6.35
N GLY A 264 -0.38 -3.02 5.82
CA GLY A 264 -0.97 -2.19 4.79
C GLY A 264 -2.39 -1.79 5.15
N ILE A 265 -2.79 -0.61 4.71
CA ILE A 265 -4.14 -0.06 4.84
C ILE A 265 -4.48 0.68 3.55
N ASN A 266 -5.69 0.53 3.04
CA ASN A 266 -6.20 1.34 1.93
C ASN A 266 -7.10 2.48 2.42
N ASP A 267 -7.51 3.37 1.50
CA ASP A 267 -8.36 4.53 1.81
C ASP A 267 -9.78 4.15 2.25
N HIS A 268 -10.21 2.92 2.01
CA HIS A 268 -11.45 2.38 2.54
C HIS A 268 -11.33 1.91 4.01
N GLY A 269 -10.13 1.96 4.59
CA GLY A 269 -9.86 1.49 5.95
C GLY A 269 -9.80 -0.03 6.09
N ALA A 270 -9.66 -0.78 4.99
CA ALA A 270 -9.34 -2.20 5.04
C ALA A 270 -7.85 -2.39 5.30
N MET A 271 -7.50 -3.24 6.25
CA MET A 271 -6.12 -3.44 6.71
C MET A 271 -5.68 -4.88 6.50
N VAL A 272 -4.41 -5.08 6.18
CA VAL A 272 -3.83 -6.41 5.99
C VAL A 272 -2.50 -6.55 6.73
N GLY A 273 -2.14 -7.78 7.03
CA GLY A 273 -0.89 -8.08 7.72
C GLY A 273 -0.74 -9.56 8.05
N ASN A 274 -0.28 -9.83 9.24
CA ASN A 274 -0.20 -11.18 9.77
C ASN A 274 -0.58 -11.21 11.26
N SER A 275 -1.05 -12.36 11.71
CA SER A 275 -1.43 -12.61 13.09
C SER A 275 -1.19 -14.07 13.43
N THR A 276 -0.84 -14.35 14.69
CA THR A 276 -0.77 -15.71 15.20
C THR A 276 -2.15 -16.18 15.67
N ASP A 277 -2.41 -17.47 15.48
CA ASP A 277 -3.54 -18.17 16.09
C ASP A 277 -3.22 -18.64 17.54
N ALA A 278 -4.17 -19.28 18.19
CA ALA A 278 -4.01 -19.79 19.57
C ALA A 278 -2.94 -20.89 19.69
N ALA A 279 -2.54 -21.52 18.59
CA ALA A 279 -1.45 -22.49 18.54
C ALA A 279 -0.07 -21.86 18.27
N GLY A 280 -0.04 -20.54 17.99
CA GLY A 280 1.16 -19.78 17.64
C GLY A 280 1.52 -19.86 16.14
N ALA A 281 0.69 -20.45 15.30
CA ALA A 281 0.90 -20.46 13.85
C ALA A 281 0.58 -19.08 13.25
N GLN A 282 1.43 -18.63 12.32
CA GLN A 282 1.29 -17.32 11.69
C GLN A 282 0.48 -17.42 10.39
N HIS A 283 -0.52 -16.55 10.24
CA HIS A 283 -1.42 -16.48 9.10
C HIS A 283 -1.45 -15.08 8.49
N ALA A 284 -1.59 -15.01 7.17
CA ALA A 284 -1.94 -13.77 6.48
C ALA A 284 -3.36 -13.34 6.87
N THR A 285 -3.52 -12.09 7.26
CA THR A 285 -4.72 -11.61 7.97
C THR A 285 -5.29 -10.37 7.29
N LEU A 286 -6.64 -10.30 7.26
CA LEU A 286 -7.43 -9.15 6.83
C LEU A 286 -8.28 -8.65 8.00
N TRP A 287 -8.24 -7.35 8.28
CA TRP A 287 -9.23 -6.63 9.08
C TRP A 287 -10.08 -5.80 8.10
N ALA A 288 -11.36 -6.17 7.97
CA ALA A 288 -12.26 -5.47 7.06
C ALA A 288 -12.55 -4.03 7.56
N THR A 289 -12.93 -3.14 6.67
CA THR A 289 -13.31 -1.75 6.98
C THR A 289 -14.22 -1.67 8.20
N GLY A 290 -13.83 -0.87 9.19
CA GLY A 290 -14.57 -0.67 10.44
C GLY A 290 -14.59 -1.88 11.39
N SER A 291 -13.79 -2.91 11.13
CA SER A 291 -13.70 -4.11 11.98
C SER A 291 -12.32 -4.22 12.63
N THR A 292 -12.31 -4.49 13.93
CA THR A 292 -11.11 -4.89 14.66
C THR A 292 -10.91 -6.42 14.69
N THR A 293 -11.89 -7.19 14.20
CA THR A 293 -11.85 -8.65 14.18
C THR A 293 -11.12 -9.14 12.93
N PRO A 294 -10.07 -9.97 13.08
CA PRO A 294 -9.29 -10.49 11.97
C PRO A 294 -10.01 -11.62 11.24
N VAL A 295 -9.65 -11.79 9.97
CA VAL A 295 -10.02 -12.93 9.15
C VAL A 295 -8.75 -13.54 8.56
N ASP A 296 -8.55 -14.84 8.71
CA ASP A 296 -7.48 -15.58 8.05
C ASP A 296 -7.75 -15.63 6.54
N LEU A 297 -6.85 -15.04 5.75
CA LEU A 297 -6.94 -14.99 4.28
C LEU A 297 -6.89 -16.37 3.64
N GLY A 298 -6.24 -17.35 4.28
CA GLY A 298 -6.23 -18.75 3.84
C GLY A 298 -7.64 -19.37 3.78
N THR A 299 -8.55 -18.90 4.63
CA THR A 299 -9.97 -19.35 4.64
C THR A 299 -10.82 -18.73 3.54
N LEU A 300 -10.32 -17.68 2.88
CA LEU A 300 -11.04 -16.91 1.85
C LEU A 300 -10.66 -17.32 0.42
N ILE A 301 -9.65 -18.16 0.24
CA ILE A 301 -9.28 -18.74 -1.05
C ILE A 301 -10.01 -20.08 -1.25
N ARG A 302 -9.94 -20.61 -2.49
CA ARG A 302 -10.58 -21.90 -2.82
C ARG A 302 -9.99 -23.02 -1.95
N PRO A 303 -10.83 -23.83 -1.26
CA PRO A 303 -10.34 -24.99 -0.51
C PRO A 303 -9.57 -25.99 -1.38
N GLY A 304 -8.56 -26.64 -0.81
CA GLY A 304 -7.76 -27.68 -1.49
C GLY A 304 -6.64 -27.11 -2.38
N THR A 305 -6.37 -25.81 -2.32
CA THR A 305 -5.12 -25.26 -2.88
C THR A 305 -3.95 -25.69 -1.99
N ALA A 306 -2.76 -25.84 -2.60
CA ALA A 306 -1.53 -26.15 -1.86
C ALA A 306 -0.87 -24.92 -1.21
N TRP A 307 -1.62 -23.81 -1.08
CA TRP A 307 -1.17 -22.58 -0.48
C TRP A 307 -1.34 -22.58 1.04
N ASP A 308 -0.30 -22.09 1.72
CA ASP A 308 -0.31 -21.65 3.10
C ASP A 308 0.12 -20.18 3.14
N LEU A 309 -0.83 -19.28 3.49
CA LEU A 309 -0.62 -17.82 3.43
C LEU A 309 -0.11 -17.34 4.78
N THR A 310 1.17 -16.97 4.87
CA THR A 310 1.82 -16.62 6.14
C THR A 310 1.85 -15.11 6.42
N GLY A 311 1.72 -14.26 5.41
CA GLY A 311 1.68 -12.81 5.62
C GLY A 311 1.19 -12.06 4.39
N ALA A 312 0.33 -11.06 4.63
CA ALA A 312 -0.04 -10.05 3.64
C ALA A 312 0.80 -8.79 3.88
N SER A 313 1.28 -8.17 2.80
CA SER A 313 2.20 -7.03 2.88
C SER A 313 1.51 -5.71 2.51
N SER A 314 0.61 -5.72 1.54
CA SER A 314 -0.05 -4.52 1.02
C SER A 314 -1.42 -4.84 0.45
N ILE A 315 -2.30 -3.84 0.47
CA ILE A 315 -3.66 -3.87 -0.10
C ILE A 315 -3.87 -2.59 -0.91
N ASN A 316 -4.46 -2.71 -2.11
CA ASN A 316 -4.82 -1.56 -2.95
C ASN A 316 -6.27 -1.11 -2.74
N GLU A 317 -6.68 -0.03 -3.43
CA GLU A 317 -8.03 0.54 -3.32
C GLU A 317 -9.12 -0.37 -3.90
N LEU A 318 -8.78 -1.29 -4.77
CA LEU A 318 -9.69 -2.29 -5.32
C LEU A 318 -9.86 -3.50 -4.40
N GLY A 319 -9.13 -3.54 -3.28
CA GLY A 319 -9.14 -4.62 -2.30
C GLY A 319 -8.32 -5.84 -2.73
N GLU A 320 -7.42 -5.68 -3.69
CA GLU A 320 -6.45 -6.71 -4.02
C GLU A 320 -5.30 -6.68 -3.03
N ILE A 321 -4.78 -7.84 -2.69
CA ILE A 321 -3.79 -8.03 -1.63
C ILE A 321 -2.59 -8.76 -2.20
N CYS A 322 -1.39 -8.28 -1.91
CA CYS A 322 -0.16 -9.04 -2.14
C CYS A 322 0.47 -9.49 -0.83
N GLY A 323 1.29 -10.52 -0.91
CA GLY A 323 2.00 -11.03 0.24
C GLY A 323 2.88 -12.24 -0.06
N THR A 324 3.21 -12.94 1.00
CA THR A 324 4.09 -14.10 0.97
C THR A 324 3.42 -15.28 1.67
N GLY A 325 3.60 -16.45 1.09
CA GLY A 325 3.16 -17.72 1.65
C GLY A 325 4.03 -18.85 1.15
N THR A 326 3.62 -20.09 1.40
CA THR A 326 4.23 -21.26 0.78
C THR A 326 3.26 -21.91 -0.19
N LEU A 327 3.78 -22.35 -1.32
CA LEU A 327 3.07 -23.16 -2.30
C LEU A 327 3.82 -24.49 -2.46
N ALA A 328 3.20 -25.57 -2.05
CA ALA A 328 3.83 -26.91 -2.04
C ALA A 328 5.21 -26.89 -1.34
N GLY A 329 5.33 -26.20 -0.20
CA GLY A 329 6.55 -26.12 0.62
C GLY A 329 7.57 -25.07 0.17
N ASN A 330 7.37 -24.38 -0.95
CA ASN A 330 8.28 -23.34 -1.44
C ASN A 330 7.73 -21.94 -1.16
N GLN A 331 8.58 -21.02 -0.68
CA GLN A 331 8.18 -19.63 -0.45
C GLN A 331 7.82 -18.93 -1.77
N ARG A 332 6.63 -18.34 -1.83
CA ARG A 332 6.08 -17.66 -3.02
C ARG A 332 5.39 -16.37 -2.66
N ALA A 333 5.51 -15.41 -3.57
CA ALA A 333 4.66 -14.24 -3.57
C ALA A 333 3.31 -14.59 -4.21
N PHE A 334 2.24 -13.99 -3.67
CA PHE A 334 0.89 -14.15 -4.18
C PHE A 334 0.23 -12.79 -4.42
N ARG A 335 -0.73 -12.77 -5.35
CA ARG A 335 -1.79 -11.76 -5.44
C ARG A 335 -3.14 -12.42 -5.17
N LEU A 336 -3.92 -11.82 -4.29
CA LEU A 336 -5.33 -12.13 -4.09
C LEU A 336 -6.17 -11.07 -4.77
N THR A 337 -7.07 -11.49 -5.67
CA THR A 337 -8.04 -10.62 -6.33
C THR A 337 -9.43 -10.94 -5.81
N PRO A 338 -10.20 -9.96 -5.28
CA PRO A 338 -11.52 -10.22 -4.74
C PRO A 338 -12.49 -10.68 -5.83
N ILE A 339 -13.32 -11.70 -5.54
CA ILE A 339 -14.42 -12.13 -6.41
C ILE A 339 -15.60 -11.20 -6.17
N LEU A 340 -15.76 -10.22 -7.06
CA LEU A 340 -16.75 -9.17 -6.94
C LEU A 340 -18.10 -9.61 -7.53
N ARG A 341 -19.20 -9.21 -6.87
CA ARG A 341 -20.55 -9.33 -7.43
C ARG A 341 -20.91 -8.16 -8.36
N ARG A 342 -20.26 -7.00 -8.14
CA ARG A 342 -20.35 -5.78 -8.96
C ARG A 342 -18.95 -5.25 -9.18
N SER A 343 -18.75 -4.56 -10.27
CA SER A 343 -17.50 -3.86 -10.55
C SER A 343 -17.23 -2.82 -9.46
N ARG A 344 -15.96 -2.60 -9.14
CA ARG A 344 -15.49 -1.64 -8.14
C ARG A 344 -14.60 -0.62 -8.80
N LEU A 345 -14.63 0.61 -8.30
CA LEU A 345 -13.71 1.67 -8.66
C LEU A 345 -12.80 2.00 -7.46
N SER A 346 -11.59 2.49 -7.73
CA SER A 346 -10.83 3.28 -6.77
C SER A 346 -11.46 4.67 -6.65
N GLY A 347 -11.06 5.48 -5.67
CA GLY A 347 -11.19 6.92 -5.78
C GLY A 347 -10.29 7.47 -6.91
N ALA A 348 -10.39 8.77 -7.21
CA ALA A 348 -9.42 9.45 -8.06
C ALA A 348 -8.05 9.49 -7.32
N GLN A 349 -7.00 9.07 -7.97
CA GLN A 349 -5.66 9.01 -7.38
C GLN A 349 -4.71 10.00 -8.08
N PRO A 350 -4.04 10.89 -7.37
CA PRO A 350 -3.94 11.05 -5.90
C PRO A 350 -5.14 11.79 -5.24
N GLY A 351 -6.19 12.14 -5.93
CA GLY A 351 -7.38 12.78 -5.37
C GLY A 351 -7.25 14.29 -5.15
N MET A 352 -6.39 14.95 -5.90
CA MET A 352 -6.06 16.37 -5.77
C MET A 352 -6.79 17.23 -6.78
N ALA A 353 -7.44 18.32 -6.32
CA ALA A 353 -8.03 19.33 -7.18
C ALA A 353 -6.97 20.06 -8.01
N GLY A 354 -7.34 20.44 -9.24
CA GLY A 354 -6.45 21.15 -10.17
C GLY A 354 -5.29 20.29 -10.73
N ARG A 355 -5.36 18.97 -10.55
CA ARG A 355 -4.38 18.02 -11.08
C ARG A 355 -5.05 16.94 -11.91
N THR A 356 -4.25 16.28 -12.73
CA THR A 356 -4.62 15.04 -13.41
C THR A 356 -4.63 13.91 -12.38
N ASN A 357 -5.74 13.18 -12.34
CA ASN A 357 -5.94 12.04 -11.45
C ASN A 357 -6.27 10.80 -12.29
N THR A 358 -6.07 9.62 -11.73
CA THR A 358 -6.42 8.35 -12.37
C THR A 358 -7.44 7.61 -11.53
N VAL A 359 -8.48 7.07 -12.16
CA VAL A 359 -9.47 6.17 -11.56
C VAL A 359 -9.22 4.77 -12.09
N PHE A 360 -9.05 3.82 -11.21
CA PHE A 360 -8.90 2.41 -11.56
C PHE A 360 -10.21 1.67 -11.31
N GLY A 361 -10.44 0.60 -12.04
CA GLY A 361 -11.61 -0.24 -11.85
C GLY A 361 -11.32 -1.73 -12.05
N LEU A 362 -12.14 -2.57 -11.42
CA LEU A 362 -12.02 -4.02 -11.44
C LEU A 362 -13.38 -4.70 -11.50
N GLY A 363 -13.45 -5.87 -12.13
CA GLY A 363 -14.63 -6.72 -12.18
C GLY A 363 -15.57 -6.41 -13.33
N PHE A 364 -15.07 -5.75 -14.38
CA PHE A 364 -15.78 -5.57 -15.65
C PHE A 364 -15.62 -6.81 -16.55
N GLU A 365 -16.52 -6.98 -17.52
CA GLU A 365 -16.33 -8.03 -18.53
C GLU A 365 -15.13 -7.66 -19.41
N PRO A 366 -14.21 -8.59 -19.70
CA PRO A 366 -13.08 -8.33 -20.58
C PRO A 366 -13.52 -7.81 -21.95
N GLY A 367 -12.92 -6.72 -22.41
CA GLY A 367 -13.27 -6.04 -23.66
C GLY A 367 -14.52 -5.17 -23.58
N ALA A 368 -15.19 -5.07 -22.44
CA ALA A 368 -16.36 -4.19 -22.29
C ALA A 368 -15.99 -2.72 -22.39
N VAL A 369 -16.84 -1.95 -23.08
CA VAL A 369 -16.76 -0.48 -23.05
C VAL A 369 -17.40 0.03 -21.76
N VAL A 370 -16.64 0.77 -20.98
CA VAL A 370 -17.05 1.29 -19.67
C VAL A 370 -17.04 2.80 -19.70
N SER A 371 -18.18 3.40 -19.36
CA SER A 371 -18.32 4.86 -19.21
C SER A 371 -18.19 5.24 -17.75
N LEU A 372 -17.29 6.17 -17.41
CA LEU A 372 -17.14 6.73 -16.07
C LEU A 372 -18.03 7.96 -15.91
N ALA A 373 -18.80 8.01 -14.84
CA ALA A 373 -19.59 9.16 -14.43
C ALA A 373 -19.11 9.68 -13.06
N TYR A 374 -19.12 11.01 -12.88
CA TYR A 374 -18.82 11.64 -11.59
C TYR A 374 -19.72 12.84 -11.31
N GLY A 375 -19.83 13.22 -10.04
CA GLY A 375 -20.61 14.38 -9.60
C GLY A 375 -20.42 14.68 -8.12
N ILE A 376 -20.93 15.82 -7.66
CA ILE A 376 -20.74 16.32 -6.29
C ILE A 376 -21.92 16.02 -5.35
N GLY A 377 -22.85 15.17 -5.75
CA GLY A 377 -24.01 14.82 -4.92
C GLY A 377 -24.61 13.48 -5.31
N LEU A 378 -25.27 12.83 -4.38
CA LEU A 378 -26.07 11.65 -4.66
C LEU A 378 -27.38 12.07 -5.37
N GLY A 379 -27.90 11.21 -6.24
CA GLY A 379 -29.11 11.48 -7.00
C GLY A 379 -29.41 10.40 -8.02
N SER A 380 -30.11 10.78 -9.09
CA SER A 380 -30.45 9.86 -10.17
C SER A 380 -30.24 10.57 -11.50
N THR A 381 -29.24 10.16 -12.26
CA THR A 381 -28.94 10.65 -13.61
C THR A 381 -29.13 9.50 -14.60
N PRO A 382 -29.90 9.66 -15.70
CA PRO A 382 -30.05 8.62 -16.69
C PRO A 382 -28.69 8.18 -17.26
N ALA A 383 -28.47 6.87 -17.35
CA ALA A 383 -27.24 6.31 -17.90
C ALA A 383 -27.30 6.34 -19.44
N PRO A 384 -26.32 6.92 -20.14
CA PRO A 384 -26.31 7.00 -21.60
C PRO A 384 -26.41 5.62 -22.25
N GLY A 385 -27.32 5.48 -23.22
CA GLY A 385 -27.53 4.23 -23.96
C GLY A 385 -28.24 3.10 -23.19
N CYS A 386 -28.64 3.35 -21.94
CA CYS A 386 -29.25 2.36 -21.06
C CYS A 386 -30.56 2.87 -20.46
N SER A 387 -31.68 2.64 -21.14
CA SER A 387 -32.99 3.21 -20.77
C SER A 387 -33.53 2.79 -19.39
N SER A 388 -33.00 1.72 -18.81
CA SER A 388 -33.41 1.18 -17.51
C SER A 388 -32.37 1.40 -16.39
N ALA A 389 -31.23 2.01 -16.68
CA ALA A 389 -30.16 2.24 -15.73
C ALA A 389 -30.02 3.73 -15.39
N PHE A 390 -29.76 4.02 -14.12
CA PHE A 390 -29.53 5.37 -13.63
C PHE A 390 -28.30 5.35 -12.73
N PHE A 391 -27.36 6.29 -12.96
CA PHE A 391 -26.29 6.52 -12.00
C PHE A 391 -26.86 6.98 -10.65
N GLY A 392 -26.32 6.48 -9.56
CA GLY A 392 -26.65 6.94 -8.20
C GLY A 392 -26.08 8.32 -7.86
N ILE A 393 -25.72 9.12 -8.87
CA ILE A 393 -25.06 10.42 -8.79
C ILE A 393 -25.97 11.47 -9.41
N GLY A 394 -26.22 12.56 -8.68
CA GLY A 394 -27.02 13.69 -9.16
C GLY A 394 -26.23 14.56 -10.14
N ASN A 395 -26.86 14.92 -11.27
CA ASN A 395 -26.23 15.75 -12.31
C ASN A 395 -24.86 15.22 -12.76
N ALA A 396 -24.75 13.89 -12.90
CA ALA A 396 -23.49 13.25 -13.25
C ALA A 396 -22.94 13.75 -14.59
N GLN A 397 -21.65 14.09 -14.59
CA GLN A 397 -20.87 14.31 -15.81
C GLN A 397 -20.34 12.94 -16.27
N VAL A 398 -20.65 12.54 -17.49
CA VAL A 398 -20.06 11.34 -18.11
C VAL A 398 -18.85 11.78 -18.91
N THR A 399 -17.67 11.33 -18.54
CA THR A 399 -16.43 11.93 -19.05
C THR A 399 -15.62 11.09 -19.98
N VAL A 400 -15.51 9.79 -19.77
CA VAL A 400 -14.56 8.98 -20.54
C VAL A 400 -15.09 7.56 -20.73
N ASN A 401 -14.87 7.03 -21.92
CA ASN A 401 -15.03 5.61 -22.18
C ASN A 401 -13.66 4.92 -22.12
N ALA A 402 -13.57 3.87 -21.32
CA ALA A 402 -12.43 2.97 -21.28
C ALA A 402 -12.86 1.59 -21.78
N VAL A 403 -11.90 0.79 -22.21
CA VAL A 403 -12.12 -0.61 -22.56
C VAL A 403 -11.48 -1.48 -21.50
N ALA A 404 -12.25 -2.37 -20.89
CA ALA A 404 -11.73 -3.29 -19.90
C ALA A 404 -10.72 -4.26 -20.53
N ASP A 405 -9.60 -4.45 -19.87
CA ASP A 405 -8.55 -5.39 -20.29
C ASP A 405 -8.97 -6.86 -20.12
N ALA A 406 -8.06 -7.79 -20.40
CA ALA A 406 -8.30 -9.22 -20.28
C ALA A 406 -8.56 -9.71 -18.84
N ASP A 407 -8.15 -8.94 -17.83
CA ASP A 407 -8.39 -9.20 -16.41
C ASP A 407 -9.63 -8.45 -15.89
N GLY A 408 -10.40 -7.75 -16.76
CA GLY A 408 -11.58 -6.98 -16.42
C GLY A 408 -11.26 -5.68 -15.68
N ARG A 409 -10.12 -5.06 -15.97
CA ARG A 409 -9.65 -3.80 -15.36
C ARG A 409 -9.85 -2.63 -16.31
N ILE A 410 -10.06 -1.46 -15.73
CA ILE A 410 -10.00 -0.19 -16.45
C ILE A 410 -9.05 0.77 -15.74
N GLU A 411 -8.46 1.66 -16.52
CA GLU A 411 -7.70 2.81 -16.04
C GLU A 411 -8.19 4.04 -16.81
N VAL A 412 -8.62 5.06 -16.08
CA VAL A 412 -9.22 6.27 -16.65
C VAL A 412 -8.57 7.50 -16.04
N THR A 413 -7.96 8.33 -16.87
CA THR A 413 -7.38 9.61 -16.44
C THR A 413 -8.45 10.70 -16.45
N VAL A 414 -8.55 11.44 -15.36
CA VAL A 414 -9.50 12.53 -15.15
C VAL A 414 -8.81 13.79 -14.64
N ASP A 415 -9.13 14.94 -15.22
CA ASP A 415 -8.67 16.23 -14.72
C ASP A 415 -9.70 16.80 -13.76
N LEU A 416 -9.34 16.94 -12.49
CA LEU A 416 -10.23 17.52 -11.48
C LEU A 416 -10.03 19.04 -11.40
N PRO A 417 -11.11 19.84 -11.57
CA PRO A 417 -11.02 21.30 -11.41
C PRO A 417 -10.50 21.72 -10.03
N SER A 418 -9.72 22.79 -9.97
CA SER A 418 -9.16 23.33 -8.71
C SER A 418 -10.22 23.75 -7.69
N GLY A 419 -11.44 24.09 -8.15
CA GLY A 419 -12.55 24.45 -7.26
C GLY A 419 -13.20 23.29 -6.52
N LEU A 420 -12.76 22.05 -6.70
CA LEU A 420 -13.30 20.87 -6.01
C LEU A 420 -12.60 20.56 -4.67
N ALA A 421 -11.57 21.31 -4.28
CA ALA A 421 -10.90 21.09 -2.99
C ALA A 421 -11.91 21.18 -1.82
N GLY A 422 -11.87 20.21 -0.91
CA GLY A 422 -12.79 20.07 0.21
C GLY A 422 -14.17 19.49 -0.15
N THR A 423 -14.41 19.16 -1.43
CA THR A 423 -15.71 18.64 -1.90
C THR A 423 -15.70 17.11 -1.93
N VAL A 424 -16.83 16.48 -1.60
CA VAL A 424 -17.02 15.04 -1.80
C VAL A 424 -17.36 14.79 -3.28
N LEU A 425 -16.49 14.05 -3.96
CA LEU A 425 -16.71 13.58 -5.32
C LEU A 425 -17.29 12.16 -5.27
N TYR A 426 -18.36 11.94 -6.03
CA TYR A 426 -18.94 10.61 -6.25
C TYR A 426 -18.61 10.15 -7.66
N SER A 427 -18.20 8.90 -7.82
CA SER A 427 -17.93 8.27 -9.12
C SER A 427 -18.64 6.93 -9.25
N GLN A 428 -19.05 6.60 -10.46
CA GLN A 428 -19.66 5.32 -10.81
C GLN A 428 -19.37 4.98 -12.25
N ALA A 429 -19.14 3.71 -12.55
CA ALA A 429 -18.94 3.23 -13.91
C ALA A 429 -20.16 2.49 -14.44
N LEU A 430 -20.38 2.62 -15.76
CA LEU A 430 -21.38 1.90 -16.52
C LEU A 430 -20.71 1.02 -17.57
N GLU A 431 -20.97 -0.27 -17.53
CA GLU A 431 -20.65 -1.22 -18.59
C GLU A 431 -21.76 -1.15 -19.64
N THR A 432 -21.47 -0.51 -20.79
CA THR A 432 -22.53 -0.07 -21.73
C THR A 432 -23.25 -1.20 -22.44
N ALA A 433 -22.57 -2.31 -22.71
CA ALA A 433 -23.14 -3.45 -23.46
C ALA A 433 -24.28 -4.16 -22.72
N ASN A 434 -24.22 -4.24 -21.38
CA ASN A 434 -25.17 -4.97 -20.55
C ASN A 434 -25.89 -4.07 -19.52
N CYS A 435 -25.66 -2.76 -19.59
CA CYS A 435 -26.22 -1.75 -18.68
C CYS A 435 -25.92 -2.03 -17.18
N ARG A 436 -24.77 -2.60 -16.89
CA ARG A 436 -24.35 -2.96 -15.54
C ARG A 436 -23.56 -1.80 -14.91
N LEU A 437 -24.00 -1.39 -13.72
CA LEU A 437 -23.35 -0.33 -12.95
C LEU A 437 -22.42 -0.91 -11.88
N SER A 438 -21.27 -0.24 -11.66
CA SER A 438 -20.42 -0.45 -10.49
C SER A 438 -21.12 -0.02 -9.20
N GLU A 439 -20.48 -0.26 -8.06
CA GLU A 439 -20.81 0.46 -6.83
C GLU A 439 -20.48 1.95 -6.99
N VAL A 440 -21.23 2.80 -6.26
CA VAL A 440 -20.90 4.24 -6.18
C VAL A 440 -19.73 4.39 -5.23
N GLN A 441 -18.67 5.03 -5.70
CA GLN A 441 -17.50 5.39 -4.90
C GLN A 441 -17.60 6.85 -4.48
N SER A 442 -17.18 7.19 -3.26
CA SER A 442 -17.10 8.57 -2.77
C SER A 442 -15.72 8.87 -2.20
N GLN A 443 -15.25 10.10 -2.43
CA GLN A 443 -13.95 10.57 -1.97
C GLN A 443 -13.99 12.06 -1.69
N VAL A 444 -13.31 12.52 -0.64
CA VAL A 444 -13.06 13.94 -0.42
C VAL A 444 -11.87 14.35 -1.29
N ILE A 445 -12.07 15.37 -2.13
CA ILE A 445 -11.01 15.91 -3.00
C ILE A 445 -10.23 16.96 -2.21
N GLN A 446 -8.94 16.96 -2.32
CA GLN A 446 -8.01 17.82 -1.59
C GLN A 446 -7.49 18.99 -2.41
#